data_672437cf5b944d5afd00eded70154dca
#
_entry.id   672437cf5b944d5afd00eded70154dca
#
_cell.length_a   1.000
_cell.length_b   1.000
_cell.length_c   1.000
_cell.angle_alpha   90.00
_cell.angle_beta   90.00
_cell.angle_gamma   90.00
#
_symmetry.space_group_name_H-M   'P 1'
#
loop_
_entity.id
_entity.type
_entity.pdbx_description
1 polymer ?
#
loop_
_entity_poly.entity_id
_entity_poly.type
_entity_poly.pdbx_seq_one_letter_code
_entity_poly.pdbx_strand_id
1 'polypeptide(L)'
;VLTHGFVVDENGRKMSKSVGNVVAPDSVIKQYGADVLRLWAASADYKGDISISNNIIKQLSDAYRRIRNTCRFMLGNFSDFDVVSDLRPINEMSELDRFIRHRLHHVVHRARVSYDKYEFNTIYHTLHNFCVVDLSSFYLDIIKDRLYTSPADDAARRDAQTVMFIILDAIVKIMAPILPFTSDEIYQHMPKTPDHLESIHLDAMVELNKEWEDNDLADIWENIRTLRGEVTKALEEARTAKLIGHPLDAAVEIIL
;
A
#
# COMPACT_ATOMS: atom_id res chain seq x y z
N VAL A 1 -14.05 -7.38 26.12
CA VAL A 1 -15.24 -6.75 25.53
C VAL A 1 -14.75 -5.52 24.76
N LEU A 2 -15.09 -5.43 23.46
CA LEU A 2 -14.87 -4.24 22.65
C LEU A 2 -16.14 -3.38 22.70
N THR A 3 -15.95 -2.09 22.94
CA THR A 3 -17.03 -1.08 22.87
C THR A 3 -16.71 -0.09 21.78
N HIS A 4 -17.73 0.48 21.17
CA HIS A 4 -17.59 1.48 20.11
C HIS A 4 -18.54 2.66 20.36
N GLY A 5 -18.21 3.81 19.78
CA GLY A 5 -19.07 4.98 19.75
C GLY A 5 -20.24 4.84 18.76
N PHE A 6 -21.02 5.89 18.65
CA PHE A 6 -22.13 5.95 17.68
C PHE A 6 -21.64 6.36 16.30
N VAL A 7 -22.43 6.01 15.29
CA VAL A 7 -22.26 6.56 13.95
C VAL A 7 -23.11 7.84 13.85
N VAL A 8 -22.46 8.94 13.53
CA VAL A 8 -23.05 10.28 13.46
C VAL A 8 -22.90 10.90 12.07
N ASP A 9 -23.65 11.94 11.77
CA ASP A 9 -23.51 12.70 10.53
C ASP A 9 -22.22 13.57 10.55
N GLU A 10 -21.91 14.25 9.47
CA GLU A 10 -20.73 15.11 9.34
C GLU A 10 -20.67 16.27 10.35
N ASN A 11 -21.79 16.61 10.96
CA ASN A 11 -21.90 17.64 11.99
C ASN A 11 -21.89 17.06 13.43
N GLY A 12 -21.61 15.77 13.58
CA GLY A 12 -21.60 15.10 14.88
C GLY A 12 -23.00 14.82 15.46
N ARG A 13 -24.07 14.92 14.63
CA ARG A 13 -25.44 14.71 15.12
C ARG A 13 -25.87 13.26 14.87
N LYS A 14 -26.66 12.74 15.79
CA LYS A 14 -27.27 11.41 15.67
C LYS A 14 -28.09 11.32 14.37
N MET A 15 -27.87 10.27 13.61
CA MET A 15 -28.65 9.98 12.39
C MET A 15 -30.07 9.58 12.74
N SER A 16 -31.03 10.16 12.04
CA SER A 16 -32.45 9.82 12.18
C SER A 16 -33.18 9.98 10.85
N LYS A 17 -34.16 9.11 10.61
CA LYS A 17 -35.00 9.17 9.39
C LYS A 17 -35.80 10.48 9.31
N SER A 18 -36.24 11.01 10.45
CA SER A 18 -37.02 12.26 10.53
C SER A 18 -36.20 13.51 10.16
N VAL A 19 -34.87 13.48 10.40
CA VAL A 19 -33.95 14.54 10.03
C VAL A 19 -33.43 14.39 8.60
N GLY A 20 -33.55 13.19 8.00
CA GLY A 20 -33.11 12.91 6.64
C GLY A 20 -31.59 12.80 6.47
N ASN A 21 -30.82 12.66 7.57
CA ASN A 21 -29.36 12.59 7.58
C ASN A 21 -28.82 11.14 7.67
N VAL A 22 -29.66 10.14 7.38
CA VAL A 22 -29.26 8.73 7.45
C VAL A 22 -28.48 8.33 6.20
N VAL A 23 -27.28 7.85 6.36
CA VAL A 23 -26.50 7.15 5.33
C VAL A 23 -26.72 5.64 5.52
N ALA A 24 -27.51 5.03 4.62
CA ALA A 24 -27.77 3.60 4.70
C ALA A 24 -26.62 2.79 4.13
N PRO A 25 -26.15 1.70 4.82
CA PRO A 25 -25.09 0.82 4.31
C PRO A 25 -25.34 0.33 2.88
N ASP A 26 -26.58 -0.06 2.55
CA ASP A 26 -26.95 -0.55 1.23
C ASP A 26 -26.71 0.47 0.11
N SER A 27 -26.87 1.76 0.38
CA SER A 27 -26.60 2.82 -0.59
C SER A 27 -25.10 2.95 -0.87
N VAL A 28 -24.27 2.84 0.17
CA VAL A 28 -22.82 2.86 0.04
C VAL A 28 -22.33 1.62 -0.70
N ILE A 29 -22.84 0.45 -0.35
CA ILE A 29 -22.47 -0.82 -0.99
C ILE A 29 -22.82 -0.81 -2.48
N LYS A 30 -24.01 -0.32 -2.86
CA LYS A 30 -24.41 -0.22 -4.27
C LYS A 30 -23.52 0.72 -5.07
N GLN A 31 -23.04 1.80 -4.49
CA GLN A 31 -22.28 2.82 -5.19
C GLN A 31 -20.77 2.55 -5.19
N TYR A 32 -20.22 2.05 -4.08
CA TYR A 32 -18.76 1.96 -3.86
C TYR A 32 -18.27 0.53 -3.60
N GLY A 33 -19.17 -0.41 -3.33
CA GLY A 33 -18.84 -1.77 -2.93
C GLY A 33 -18.68 -1.96 -1.42
N ALA A 34 -18.78 -3.21 -0.99
CA ALA A 34 -18.71 -3.57 0.44
C ALA A 34 -17.34 -3.26 1.06
N ASP A 35 -16.25 -3.44 0.32
CA ASP A 35 -14.91 -3.20 0.81
C ASP A 35 -14.66 -1.73 1.16
N VAL A 36 -15.24 -0.78 0.42
CA VAL A 36 -15.12 0.64 0.76
C VAL A 36 -15.86 0.98 2.05
N LEU A 37 -17.04 0.39 2.29
CA LEU A 37 -17.74 0.54 3.56
C LEU A 37 -16.95 -0.06 4.72
N ARG A 38 -16.35 -1.23 4.53
CA ARG A 38 -15.50 -1.88 5.54
C ARG A 38 -14.24 -1.04 5.80
N LEU A 39 -13.64 -0.49 4.75
CA LEU A 39 -12.48 0.40 4.88
C LEU A 39 -12.83 1.66 5.68
N TRP A 40 -14.03 2.23 5.47
CA TRP A 40 -14.51 3.34 6.29
C TRP A 40 -14.58 2.97 7.76
N ALA A 41 -15.19 1.85 8.11
CA ALA A 41 -15.27 1.39 9.49
C ALA A 41 -13.89 1.14 10.12
N ALA A 42 -12.94 0.58 9.33
CA ALA A 42 -11.57 0.32 9.78
C ALA A 42 -10.70 1.59 9.85
N SER A 43 -10.99 2.61 9.06
CA SER A 43 -10.17 3.83 9.00
C SER A 43 -10.37 4.78 10.18
N ALA A 44 -11.47 4.63 10.91
CA ALA A 44 -11.82 5.50 12.02
C ALA A 44 -11.40 4.90 13.38
N ASP A 45 -11.15 5.76 14.37
CA ASP A 45 -11.05 5.31 15.75
C ASP A 45 -12.46 5.05 16.31
N TYR A 46 -12.87 3.78 16.28
CA TYR A 46 -14.20 3.34 16.70
C TYR A 46 -14.45 3.47 18.22
N LYS A 47 -13.43 3.79 19.03
CA LYS A 47 -13.60 4.01 20.47
C LYS A 47 -14.44 5.26 20.76
N GLY A 48 -14.41 6.24 19.85
CA GLY A 48 -15.26 7.42 19.85
C GLY A 48 -16.39 7.35 18.83
N ASP A 49 -17.16 8.43 18.72
CA ASP A 49 -18.19 8.57 17.68
C ASP A 49 -17.56 8.68 16.30
N ILE A 50 -18.11 8.00 15.32
CA ILE A 50 -17.58 7.92 13.95
C ILE A 50 -18.51 8.69 13.00
N SER A 51 -17.95 9.68 12.30
CA SER A 51 -18.72 10.42 11.30
C SER A 51 -18.79 9.67 9.97
N ILE A 52 -19.97 9.73 9.34
CA ILE A 52 -20.18 9.26 7.98
C ILE A 52 -20.86 10.35 7.13
N SER A 53 -20.32 10.57 5.93
CA SER A 53 -20.95 11.39 4.89
C SER A 53 -20.53 10.89 3.52
N ASN A 54 -21.25 11.33 2.47
CA ASN A 54 -20.88 11.00 1.09
C ASN A 54 -19.47 11.48 0.74
N ASN A 55 -19.03 12.60 1.30
CA ASN A 55 -17.68 13.15 1.07
C ASN A 55 -16.61 12.26 1.70
N ILE A 56 -16.81 11.82 2.95
CA ILE A 56 -15.90 10.90 3.64
C ILE A 56 -15.78 9.60 2.86
N ILE A 57 -16.90 8.99 2.46
CA ILE A 57 -16.89 7.75 1.67
C ILE A 57 -16.20 7.94 0.32
N LYS A 58 -16.38 9.08 -0.34
CA LYS A 58 -15.68 9.39 -1.60
C LYS A 58 -14.17 9.48 -1.40
N GLN A 59 -13.70 10.18 -0.38
CA GLN A 59 -12.26 10.25 -0.06
C GLN A 59 -11.66 8.87 0.22
N LEU A 60 -12.38 8.01 0.94
CA LEU A 60 -11.95 6.65 1.19
C LEU A 60 -11.99 5.76 -0.05
N SER A 61 -12.95 5.97 -0.94
CA SER A 61 -12.96 5.33 -2.26
C SER A 61 -11.73 5.71 -3.10
N ASP A 62 -11.25 6.95 -2.98
CA ASP A 62 -10.02 7.39 -3.65
C ASP A 62 -8.78 6.74 -3.01
N ALA A 63 -8.72 6.63 -1.68
CA ALA A 63 -7.66 5.92 -0.97
C ALA A 63 -7.65 4.41 -1.32
N TYR A 64 -8.82 3.79 -1.34
CA TYR A 64 -9.00 2.40 -1.79
C TYR A 64 -8.46 2.19 -3.21
N ARG A 65 -8.80 3.08 -4.14
CA ARG A 65 -8.31 2.99 -5.53
C ARG A 65 -6.80 3.09 -5.61
N ARG A 66 -6.15 3.90 -4.78
CA ARG A 66 -4.68 3.99 -4.74
C ARG A 66 -4.06 2.67 -4.31
N ILE A 67 -4.55 2.04 -3.24
CA ILE A 67 -4.10 0.72 -2.79
C ILE A 67 -4.29 -0.32 -3.92
N ARG A 68 -5.49 -0.40 -4.49
CA ARG A 68 -5.83 -1.33 -5.57
C ARG A 68 -4.96 -1.13 -6.81
N ASN A 69 -4.69 0.11 -7.19
CA ASN A 69 -3.83 0.42 -8.34
C ASN A 69 -2.37 0.01 -8.09
N THR A 70 -1.85 0.16 -6.87
CA THR A 70 -0.51 -0.33 -6.50
C THR A 70 -0.43 -1.84 -6.65
N CYS A 71 -1.42 -2.58 -6.14
CA CYS A 71 -1.48 -4.04 -6.31
C CYS A 71 -1.61 -4.44 -7.79
N ARG A 72 -2.47 -3.74 -8.55
CA ARG A 72 -2.66 -3.98 -9.99
C ARG A 72 -1.37 -3.75 -10.79
N PHE A 73 -0.59 -2.73 -10.44
CA PHE A 73 0.71 -2.49 -11.08
C PHE A 73 1.65 -3.69 -10.88
N MET A 74 1.75 -4.19 -9.65
CA MET A 74 2.58 -5.37 -9.35
C MET A 74 2.10 -6.61 -10.10
N LEU A 75 0.80 -6.90 -10.07
CA LEU A 75 0.19 -8.02 -10.81
C LEU A 75 0.50 -7.96 -12.30
N GLY A 76 0.42 -6.78 -12.91
CA GLY A 76 0.67 -6.60 -14.34
C GLY A 76 2.12 -6.87 -14.76
N ASN A 77 3.04 -6.97 -13.81
CA ASN A 77 4.46 -7.21 -14.05
C ASN A 77 4.91 -8.65 -13.74
N PHE A 78 3.98 -9.58 -13.54
CA PHE A 78 4.29 -11.00 -13.28
C PHE A 78 4.02 -11.93 -14.47
N SER A 79 3.69 -11.40 -15.65
CA SER A 79 3.30 -12.24 -16.80
C SER A 79 4.38 -13.22 -17.26
N ASP A 80 5.65 -12.90 -17.00
CA ASP A 80 6.83 -13.70 -17.34
C ASP A 80 7.60 -14.18 -16.10
N PHE A 81 6.96 -14.17 -14.92
CA PHE A 81 7.57 -14.52 -13.64
C PHE A 81 6.99 -15.82 -13.10
N ASP A 82 7.82 -16.85 -12.97
CA ASP A 82 7.48 -18.10 -12.30
C ASP A 82 8.04 -18.08 -10.87
N VAL A 83 7.15 -18.03 -9.88
CA VAL A 83 7.53 -17.97 -8.46
C VAL A 83 8.31 -19.21 -7.98
N VAL A 84 8.26 -20.33 -8.70
CA VAL A 84 9.01 -21.54 -8.33
C VAL A 84 10.46 -21.48 -8.79
N SER A 85 10.69 -20.97 -10.00
CA SER A 85 12.03 -20.97 -10.63
C SER A 85 12.75 -19.63 -10.59
N ASP A 86 12.02 -18.51 -10.49
CA ASP A 86 12.56 -17.17 -10.69
C ASP A 86 12.79 -16.38 -9.39
N LEU A 87 12.40 -16.94 -8.23
CA LEU A 87 12.69 -16.30 -6.95
C LEU A 87 14.20 -16.18 -6.73
N ARG A 88 14.64 -14.98 -6.41
CA ARG A 88 16.06 -14.65 -6.21
C ARG A 88 16.44 -14.58 -4.73
N PRO A 89 17.66 -14.99 -4.38
CA PRO A 89 18.18 -14.85 -3.01
C PRO A 89 18.33 -13.37 -2.63
N ILE A 90 17.93 -13.06 -1.43
CA ILE A 90 17.82 -11.70 -0.89
C ILE A 90 19.15 -10.99 -0.76
N ASN A 91 20.20 -11.73 -0.38
CA ASN A 91 21.55 -11.21 -0.19
C ASN A 91 22.26 -10.84 -1.50
N GLU A 92 21.71 -11.25 -2.64
CA GLU A 92 22.21 -10.89 -3.97
C GLU A 92 21.51 -9.66 -4.57
N MET A 93 20.44 -9.19 -3.93
CA MET A 93 19.62 -8.07 -4.41
C MET A 93 20.30 -6.72 -4.20
N SER A 94 19.90 -5.73 -5.00
CA SER A 94 20.36 -4.36 -4.85
C SER A 94 19.97 -3.75 -3.50
N GLU A 95 20.68 -2.71 -3.09
CA GLU A 95 20.38 -1.98 -1.85
C GLU A 95 18.96 -1.41 -1.84
N LEU A 96 18.46 -0.92 -2.98
CA LEU A 96 17.09 -0.43 -3.10
C LEU A 96 16.06 -1.54 -2.80
N ASP A 97 16.28 -2.74 -3.33
CA ASP A 97 15.41 -3.89 -3.13
C ASP A 97 15.44 -4.38 -1.67
N ARG A 98 16.61 -4.37 -1.04
CA ARG A 98 16.77 -4.67 0.39
C ARG A 98 16.12 -3.60 1.28
N PHE A 99 16.27 -2.32 0.91
CA PHE A 99 15.65 -1.21 1.64
C PHE A 99 14.12 -1.28 1.63
N ILE A 100 13.47 -1.48 0.48
CA ILE A 100 12.02 -1.57 0.45
C ILE A 100 11.48 -2.76 1.24
N ARG A 101 12.25 -3.85 1.30
CA ARG A 101 11.94 -5.00 2.12
C ARG A 101 12.08 -4.71 3.63
N HIS A 102 13.08 -3.94 4.03
CA HIS A 102 13.18 -3.41 5.39
C HIS A 102 11.94 -2.57 5.73
N ARG A 103 11.48 -1.71 4.83
CA ARG A 103 10.23 -0.96 5.00
C ARG A 103 9.03 -1.88 5.18
N LEU A 104 8.94 -2.95 4.39
CA LEU A 104 7.90 -3.98 4.53
C LEU A 104 7.93 -4.66 5.90
N HIS A 105 9.12 -4.97 6.44
CA HIS A 105 9.27 -5.52 7.79
C HIS A 105 8.54 -4.66 8.83
N HIS A 106 8.74 -3.35 8.80
CA HIS A 106 8.04 -2.43 9.70
C HIS A 106 6.53 -2.39 9.49
N VAL A 107 6.08 -2.47 8.24
CA VAL A 107 4.64 -2.54 7.91
C VAL A 107 4.02 -3.80 8.49
N VAL A 108 4.65 -4.95 8.28
CA VAL A 108 4.18 -6.25 8.83
C VAL A 108 4.16 -6.22 10.36
N HIS A 109 5.24 -5.77 10.99
CA HIS A 109 5.32 -5.66 12.45
C HIS A 109 4.19 -4.77 13.00
N ARG A 110 4.04 -3.56 12.44
CA ARG A 110 3.02 -2.60 12.89
C ARG A 110 1.60 -3.13 12.68
N ALA A 111 1.35 -3.79 11.55
CA ALA A 111 0.04 -4.38 11.26
C ALA A 111 -0.31 -5.49 12.26
N ARG A 112 0.62 -6.41 12.54
CA ARG A 112 0.40 -7.50 13.52
C ARG A 112 0.09 -6.96 14.91
N VAL A 113 0.94 -6.04 15.42
CA VAL A 113 0.72 -5.40 16.73
C VAL A 113 -0.63 -4.68 16.78
N SER A 114 -1.02 -4.02 15.69
CA SER A 114 -2.29 -3.28 15.61
C SER A 114 -3.49 -4.21 15.54
N TYR A 115 -3.40 -5.37 14.88
CA TYR A 115 -4.45 -6.39 14.90
C TYR A 115 -4.65 -6.96 16.30
N ASP A 116 -3.57 -7.28 17.02
CA ASP A 116 -3.64 -7.77 18.41
C ASP A 116 -4.31 -6.77 19.35
N LYS A 117 -4.14 -5.47 19.09
CA LYS A 117 -4.74 -4.37 19.86
C LYS A 117 -6.08 -3.89 19.31
N TYR A 118 -6.55 -4.43 18.20
CA TYR A 118 -7.77 -3.97 17.50
C TYR A 118 -7.68 -2.49 17.07
N GLU A 119 -6.50 -2.02 16.68
CA GLU A 119 -6.25 -0.65 16.18
C GLU A 119 -6.31 -0.63 14.64
N PHE A 120 -7.50 -0.85 14.07
CA PHE A 120 -7.69 -1.02 12.63
C PHE A 120 -7.35 0.25 11.83
N ASN A 121 -7.57 1.43 12.39
CA ASN A 121 -7.18 2.70 11.79
C ASN A 121 -5.67 2.79 11.56
N THR A 122 -4.87 2.30 12.48
CA THR A 122 -3.42 2.23 12.33
C THR A 122 -3.03 1.32 11.17
N ILE A 123 -3.71 0.19 10.99
CA ILE A 123 -3.46 -0.74 9.87
C ILE A 123 -3.77 -0.04 8.54
N TYR A 124 -4.94 0.60 8.43
CA TYR A 124 -5.33 1.35 7.23
C TYR A 124 -4.29 2.41 6.87
N HIS A 125 -3.90 3.27 7.81
CA HIS A 125 -2.94 4.34 7.53
C HIS A 125 -1.56 3.78 7.17
N THR A 126 -1.11 2.72 7.85
CA THR A 126 0.17 2.06 7.55
C THR A 126 0.20 1.51 6.13
N LEU A 127 -0.84 0.77 5.73
CA LEU A 127 -0.93 0.20 4.38
C LEU A 127 -1.09 1.28 3.31
N HIS A 128 -1.96 2.26 3.54
CA HIS A 128 -2.16 3.35 2.59
C HIS A 128 -0.87 4.14 2.36
N ASN A 129 -0.16 4.50 3.43
CA ASN A 129 1.10 5.24 3.33
C ASN A 129 2.18 4.40 2.62
N PHE A 130 2.31 3.12 2.95
CA PHE A 130 3.25 2.24 2.28
C PHE A 130 2.95 2.14 0.78
N CYS A 131 1.69 1.91 0.39
CA CYS A 131 1.30 1.84 -1.02
C CYS A 131 1.53 3.15 -1.78
N VAL A 132 1.26 4.30 -1.17
CA VAL A 132 1.34 5.60 -1.85
C VAL A 132 2.75 6.17 -1.82
N VAL A 133 3.38 6.20 -0.64
CA VAL A 133 4.66 6.90 -0.43
C VAL A 133 5.85 5.99 -0.73
N ASP A 134 5.88 4.79 -0.13
CA ASP A 134 7.04 3.91 -0.29
C ASP A 134 7.04 3.16 -1.62
N LEU A 135 5.85 2.71 -2.07
CA LEU A 135 5.73 1.95 -3.32
C LEU A 135 5.51 2.85 -4.53
N SER A 136 4.32 3.45 -4.66
CA SER A 136 3.92 4.11 -5.92
C SER A 136 4.78 5.31 -6.27
N SER A 137 5.13 6.17 -5.29
CA SER A 137 5.90 7.41 -5.57
C SER A 137 7.42 7.21 -5.48
N PHE A 138 7.89 6.05 -5.05
CA PHE A 138 9.31 5.79 -4.88
C PHE A 138 9.74 4.47 -5.55
N TYR A 139 9.56 3.34 -4.89
CA TYR A 139 10.12 2.07 -5.34
C TYR A 139 9.64 1.65 -6.73
N LEU A 140 8.32 1.56 -6.93
CA LEU A 140 7.74 1.13 -8.20
C LEU A 140 8.01 2.12 -9.34
N ASP A 141 8.21 3.40 -9.02
CA ASP A 141 8.60 4.40 -10.02
C ASP A 141 10.04 4.17 -10.51
N ILE A 142 10.96 3.93 -9.59
CA ILE A 142 12.39 3.72 -9.90
C ILE A 142 12.61 2.42 -10.69
N ILE A 143 11.94 1.33 -10.31
CA ILE A 143 12.18 0.02 -10.94
C ILE A 143 11.52 -0.16 -12.31
N LYS A 144 10.73 0.83 -12.80
CA LYS A 144 10.10 0.76 -14.14
C LYS A 144 11.12 0.47 -15.25
N ASP A 145 12.28 1.08 -15.15
CA ASP A 145 13.35 0.88 -16.12
C ASP A 145 13.75 -0.60 -16.20
N ARG A 146 14.02 -1.23 -15.05
CA ARG A 146 14.34 -2.67 -14.99
C ARG A 146 13.20 -3.53 -15.54
N LEU A 147 11.94 -3.19 -15.21
CA LEU A 147 10.78 -3.99 -15.59
C LEU A 147 10.47 -3.91 -17.08
N TYR A 148 10.75 -2.77 -17.74
CA TYR A 148 10.31 -2.54 -19.12
C TYR A 148 11.44 -2.60 -20.15
N THR A 149 12.68 -2.42 -19.73
CA THR A 149 13.82 -2.35 -20.65
C THR A 149 14.76 -3.57 -20.54
N SER A 150 14.82 -4.22 -19.37
CA SER A 150 15.68 -5.40 -19.19
C SER A 150 15.07 -6.66 -19.82
N PRO A 151 15.91 -7.58 -20.34
CA PRO A 151 15.49 -8.90 -20.79
C PRO A 151 14.77 -9.69 -19.69
N ALA A 152 13.98 -10.70 -20.08
CA ALA A 152 13.22 -11.52 -19.14
C ALA A 152 14.11 -12.31 -18.16
N ASP A 153 15.31 -12.69 -18.57
CA ASP A 153 16.29 -13.44 -17.77
C ASP A 153 17.29 -12.55 -17.02
N ASP A 154 17.12 -11.23 -17.06
CA ASP A 154 17.98 -10.27 -16.36
C ASP A 154 17.80 -10.38 -14.84
N ALA A 155 18.91 -10.49 -14.12
CA ALA A 155 18.91 -10.65 -12.65
C ALA A 155 18.24 -9.48 -11.93
N ALA A 156 18.48 -8.24 -12.33
CA ALA A 156 17.90 -7.06 -11.68
C ALA A 156 16.39 -6.97 -11.93
N ARG A 157 15.90 -7.45 -13.10
CA ARG A 157 14.47 -7.57 -13.37
C ARG A 157 13.83 -8.63 -12.45
N ARG A 158 14.46 -9.81 -12.33
CA ARG A 158 13.98 -10.88 -11.44
C ARG A 158 14.03 -10.50 -9.96
N ASP A 159 15.05 -9.74 -9.55
CA ASP A 159 15.11 -9.16 -8.18
C ASP A 159 13.89 -8.29 -7.91
N ALA A 160 13.58 -7.35 -8.82
CA ALA A 160 12.42 -6.48 -8.69
C ALA A 160 11.09 -7.26 -8.64
N GLN A 161 10.93 -8.28 -9.50
CA GLN A 161 9.73 -9.13 -9.51
C GLN A 161 9.63 -9.96 -8.22
N THR A 162 10.73 -10.52 -7.72
CA THR A 162 10.77 -11.25 -6.44
C THR A 162 10.32 -10.35 -5.28
N VAL A 163 10.85 -9.14 -5.20
CA VAL A 163 10.50 -8.18 -4.14
C VAL A 163 9.04 -7.74 -4.26
N MET A 164 8.55 -7.45 -5.47
CA MET A 164 7.13 -7.14 -5.69
C MET A 164 6.21 -8.29 -5.29
N PHE A 165 6.61 -9.55 -5.55
CA PHE A 165 5.83 -10.72 -5.13
C PHE A 165 5.74 -10.82 -3.61
N ILE A 166 6.87 -10.70 -2.90
CA ILE A 166 6.93 -10.71 -1.42
C ILE A 166 6.07 -9.58 -0.83
N ILE A 167 6.16 -8.37 -1.40
CA ILE A 167 5.37 -7.22 -0.97
C ILE A 167 3.88 -7.46 -1.18
N LEU A 168 3.50 -7.94 -2.36
CA LEU A 168 2.10 -8.16 -2.70
C LEU A 168 1.47 -9.24 -1.82
N ASP A 169 2.16 -10.35 -1.58
CA ASP A 169 1.73 -11.41 -0.67
C ASP A 169 1.47 -10.85 0.73
N ALA A 170 2.42 -10.08 1.27
CA ALA A 170 2.28 -9.46 2.59
C ALA A 170 1.10 -8.48 2.66
N ILE A 171 0.96 -7.59 1.66
CA ILE A 171 -0.13 -6.60 1.61
C ILE A 171 -1.49 -7.31 1.56
N VAL A 172 -1.63 -8.32 0.71
CA VAL A 172 -2.89 -9.04 0.53
C VAL A 172 -3.31 -9.75 1.81
N LYS A 173 -2.37 -10.41 2.50
CA LYS A 173 -2.60 -11.06 3.80
C LYS A 173 -2.98 -10.06 4.90
N ILE A 174 -2.30 -8.91 4.96
CA ILE A 174 -2.63 -7.85 5.93
C ILE A 174 -3.99 -7.23 5.62
N MET A 175 -4.33 -7.03 4.34
CA MET A 175 -5.60 -6.41 3.95
C MET A 175 -6.81 -7.34 4.11
N ALA A 176 -6.64 -8.66 4.03
CA ALA A 176 -7.74 -9.63 3.93
C ALA A 176 -8.83 -9.47 5.01
N PRO A 177 -8.52 -9.22 6.29
CA PRO A 177 -9.55 -9.02 7.29
C PRO A 177 -10.39 -7.73 7.11
N ILE A 178 -9.84 -6.71 6.43
CA ILE A 178 -10.50 -5.41 6.21
C ILE A 178 -11.17 -5.36 4.82
N LEU A 179 -10.47 -5.78 3.78
CA LEU A 179 -10.88 -5.75 2.37
C LEU A 179 -10.99 -7.19 1.80
N PRO A 180 -11.92 -8.02 2.30
CA PRO A 180 -11.94 -9.45 2.01
C PRO A 180 -12.11 -9.76 0.52
N PHE A 181 -12.99 -9.04 -0.18
CA PHE A 181 -13.26 -9.31 -1.60
C PHE A 181 -12.08 -8.89 -2.49
N THR A 182 -11.53 -7.71 -2.23
CA THR A 182 -10.38 -7.19 -3.00
C THR A 182 -9.14 -8.05 -2.77
N SER A 183 -8.89 -8.49 -1.54
CA SER A 183 -7.73 -9.32 -1.21
C SER A 183 -7.81 -10.67 -1.89
N ASP A 184 -8.98 -11.30 -1.87
CA ASP A 184 -9.16 -12.59 -2.54
C ASP A 184 -9.07 -12.46 -4.06
N GLU A 185 -9.66 -11.41 -4.66
CA GLU A 185 -9.52 -11.11 -6.10
C GLU A 185 -8.04 -10.99 -6.49
N ILE A 186 -7.24 -10.22 -5.74
CA ILE A 186 -5.82 -10.05 -6.01
C ILE A 186 -5.08 -11.38 -5.85
N TYR A 187 -5.33 -12.11 -4.78
CA TYR A 187 -4.69 -13.39 -4.48
C TYR A 187 -4.90 -14.42 -5.59
N GLN A 188 -6.11 -14.50 -6.16
CA GLN A 188 -6.42 -15.39 -7.26
C GLN A 188 -5.61 -15.09 -8.54
N HIS A 189 -5.13 -13.84 -8.70
CA HIS A 189 -4.36 -13.40 -9.86
C HIS A 189 -2.84 -13.36 -9.63
N MET A 190 -2.39 -13.68 -8.42
CA MET A 190 -0.96 -13.77 -8.10
C MET A 190 -0.32 -15.01 -8.74
N PRO A 191 1.02 -14.98 -9.00
CA PRO A 191 1.76 -16.19 -9.33
C PRO A 191 1.56 -17.24 -8.23
N LYS A 192 1.26 -18.48 -8.64
CA LYS A 192 0.87 -19.55 -7.71
C LYS A 192 2.09 -20.32 -7.23
N THR A 193 2.31 -20.31 -5.91
CA THR A 193 3.27 -21.21 -5.26
C THR A 193 2.71 -22.63 -5.18
N PRO A 194 3.54 -23.67 -4.96
CA PRO A 194 3.04 -25.03 -4.74
C PRO A 194 2.03 -25.15 -3.60
N ASP A 195 2.14 -24.29 -2.57
CA ASP A 195 1.27 -24.28 -1.40
C ASP A 195 0.12 -23.26 -1.52
N HIS A 196 -0.13 -22.72 -2.74
CA HIS A 196 -1.17 -21.73 -2.95
C HIS A 196 -2.55 -22.33 -2.65
N LEU A 197 -3.27 -21.70 -1.72
CA LEU A 197 -4.60 -22.14 -1.29
C LEU A 197 -5.68 -21.60 -2.24
N GLU A 198 -6.88 -22.16 -2.16
CA GLU A 198 -8.00 -21.74 -3.01
C GLU A 198 -8.53 -20.34 -2.70
N SER A 199 -8.24 -19.81 -1.48
CA SER A 199 -8.62 -18.47 -1.05
C SER A 199 -7.62 -17.92 -0.04
N ILE A 200 -7.38 -16.61 -0.09
CA ILE A 200 -6.56 -15.89 0.90
C ILE A 200 -7.09 -16.07 2.33
N HIS A 201 -8.39 -16.32 2.48
CA HIS A 201 -9.03 -16.48 3.80
C HIS A 201 -8.70 -17.82 4.47
N LEU A 202 -8.09 -18.73 3.75
CA LEU A 202 -7.57 -20.00 4.28
C LEU A 202 -6.07 -19.91 4.61
N ASP A 203 -5.40 -18.84 4.18
CA ASP A 203 -3.98 -18.64 4.39
C ASP A 203 -3.70 -17.97 5.75
N ALA A 204 -2.49 -18.18 6.26
CA ALA A 204 -2.04 -17.57 7.51
C ALA A 204 -1.70 -16.09 7.32
N MET A 205 -1.85 -15.31 8.39
CA MET A 205 -1.33 -13.94 8.44
C MET A 205 0.19 -13.96 8.21
N VAL A 206 0.69 -13.01 7.42
CA VAL A 206 2.12 -12.87 7.15
C VAL A 206 2.94 -12.81 8.42
N GLU A 207 3.99 -13.61 8.49
CA GLU A 207 4.89 -13.63 9.62
C GLU A 207 6.00 -12.58 9.50
N LEU A 208 6.50 -12.17 10.66
CA LEU A 208 7.59 -11.22 10.74
C LEU A 208 8.92 -11.94 10.43
N ASN A 209 9.57 -11.55 9.34
CA ASN A 209 10.90 -12.04 9.01
C ASN A 209 11.97 -11.03 9.44
N LYS A 210 12.77 -11.39 10.45
CA LYS A 210 13.83 -10.54 11.00
C LYS A 210 15.02 -10.35 10.03
N GLU A 211 15.20 -11.25 9.06
CA GLU A 211 16.25 -11.10 8.04
C GLU A 211 15.97 -9.93 7.07
N TRP A 212 14.74 -9.38 7.13
CA TRP A 212 14.39 -8.19 6.34
C TRP A 212 14.82 -6.90 7.03
N GLU A 213 15.18 -6.96 8.31
CA GLU A 213 15.59 -5.79 9.07
C GLU A 213 17.07 -5.45 8.76
N ASP A 214 17.29 -4.23 8.28
CA ASP A 214 18.61 -3.69 7.94
C ASP A 214 18.62 -2.20 8.29
N ASN A 215 18.91 -1.91 9.56
CA ASN A 215 18.82 -0.55 10.10
C ASN A 215 19.91 0.37 9.53
N ASP A 216 21.11 -0.14 9.31
CA ASP A 216 22.23 0.66 8.77
C ASP A 216 21.90 1.10 7.33
N LEU A 217 21.38 0.18 6.52
CA LEU A 217 20.91 0.49 5.17
C LEU A 217 19.73 1.47 5.17
N ALA A 218 18.81 1.32 6.14
CA ALA A 218 17.66 2.19 6.26
C ALA A 218 18.07 3.64 6.52
N ASP A 219 19.03 3.88 7.42
CA ASP A 219 19.53 5.22 7.73
C ASP A 219 20.14 5.90 6.49
N ILE A 220 20.89 5.15 5.67
CA ILE A 220 21.46 5.66 4.42
C ILE A 220 20.33 6.07 3.46
N TRP A 221 19.35 5.18 3.25
CA TRP A 221 18.27 5.43 2.30
C TRP A 221 17.27 6.52 2.75
N GLU A 222 17.05 6.70 4.05
CA GLU A 222 16.24 7.82 4.55
C GLU A 222 16.92 9.17 4.30
N ASN A 223 18.25 9.25 4.39
CA ASN A 223 19.01 10.44 4.00
C ASN A 223 18.89 10.70 2.48
N ILE A 224 19.02 9.66 1.64
CA ILE A 224 18.84 9.76 0.18
C ILE A 224 17.41 10.21 -0.14
N ARG A 225 16.39 9.67 0.51
CA ARG A 225 14.99 10.07 0.32
C ARG A 225 14.73 11.52 0.72
N THR A 226 15.33 11.97 1.80
CA THR A 226 15.24 13.37 2.24
C THR A 226 15.82 14.29 1.20
N LEU A 227 17.02 14.01 0.71
CA LEU A 227 17.66 14.77 -0.35
C LEU A 227 16.83 14.77 -1.66
N ARG A 228 16.33 13.59 -2.07
CA ARG A 228 15.42 13.49 -3.21
C ARG A 228 14.17 14.37 -3.04
N GLY A 229 13.64 14.46 -1.82
CA GLY A 229 12.49 15.30 -1.49
C GLY A 229 12.76 16.77 -1.77
N GLU A 230 13.92 17.28 -1.35
CA GLU A 230 14.33 18.68 -1.62
C GLU A 230 14.53 18.94 -3.12
N VAL A 231 15.17 18.03 -3.83
CA VAL A 231 15.33 18.13 -5.29
C VAL A 231 13.97 18.14 -5.99
N THR A 232 13.07 17.23 -5.61
CA THR A 232 11.74 17.16 -6.23
C THR A 232 10.93 18.43 -5.97
N LYS A 233 11.03 18.99 -4.77
CA LYS A 233 10.38 20.25 -4.41
C LYS A 233 10.90 21.42 -5.27
N ALA A 234 12.22 21.55 -5.43
CA ALA A 234 12.82 22.58 -6.26
C ALA A 234 12.38 22.46 -7.75
N LEU A 235 12.32 21.24 -8.28
CA LEU A 235 11.81 20.97 -9.63
C LEU A 235 10.34 21.34 -9.80
N GLU A 236 9.48 21.05 -8.80
CA GLU A 236 8.07 21.43 -8.83
C GLU A 236 7.87 22.97 -8.73
N GLU A 237 8.68 23.65 -7.93
CA GLU A 237 8.69 25.12 -7.86
C GLU A 237 9.06 25.72 -9.23
N ALA A 238 10.13 25.22 -9.88
CA ALA A 238 10.54 25.64 -11.22
C ALA A 238 9.46 25.36 -12.28
N ARG A 239 8.79 24.21 -12.21
CA ARG A 239 7.67 23.87 -13.10
C ARG A 239 6.46 24.78 -12.90
N THR A 240 6.11 25.07 -11.64
CA THR A 240 5.02 25.97 -11.29
C THR A 240 5.31 27.40 -11.79
N ALA A 241 6.56 27.83 -11.68
CA ALA A 241 7.04 29.10 -12.24
C ALA A 241 7.19 29.09 -13.78
N LYS A 242 6.91 27.95 -14.44
CA LYS A 242 7.04 27.74 -15.90
C LYS A 242 8.47 27.96 -16.43
N LEU A 243 9.48 27.75 -15.59
CA LEU A 243 10.89 27.78 -15.99
C LEU A 243 11.30 26.51 -16.72
N ILE A 244 10.65 25.38 -16.39
CA ILE A 244 10.81 24.09 -17.04
C ILE A 244 9.43 23.50 -17.38
N GLY A 245 9.34 22.70 -18.43
CA GLY A 245 8.12 21.93 -18.79
C GLY A 245 8.10 20.55 -18.14
N HIS A 246 9.26 19.90 -18.09
CA HIS A 246 9.44 18.57 -17.54
C HIS A 246 10.66 18.54 -16.60
N PRO A 247 10.70 17.70 -15.56
CA PRO A 247 11.87 17.57 -14.68
C PRO A 247 13.19 17.28 -15.41
N LEU A 248 13.12 16.57 -16.55
CA LEU A 248 14.30 16.29 -17.38
C LEU A 248 14.85 17.50 -18.15
N ASP A 249 14.14 18.63 -18.19
CA ASP A 249 14.60 19.88 -18.80
C ASP A 249 15.58 20.65 -17.88
N ALA A 250 15.77 20.20 -16.65
CA ALA A 250 16.59 20.86 -15.64
C ALA A 250 17.91 20.13 -15.38
N ALA A 251 18.97 20.88 -15.18
CA ALA A 251 20.18 20.43 -14.50
C ALA A 251 20.07 20.79 -13.01
N VAL A 252 20.32 19.84 -12.13
CA VAL A 252 20.26 20.03 -10.67
C VAL A 252 21.66 19.96 -10.10
N GLU A 253 22.06 20.99 -9.36
CA GLU A 253 23.30 21.02 -8.60
C GLU A 253 22.98 20.87 -7.10
N ILE A 254 23.64 19.94 -6.43
CA ILE A 254 23.48 19.67 -5.00
C ILE A 254 24.74 20.17 -4.31
N ILE A 255 24.58 21.13 -3.41
CA ILE A 255 25.65 21.67 -2.57
C ILE A 255 25.42 21.13 -1.14
N LEU A 256 26.35 20.28 -0.67
CA LEU A 256 26.32 19.64 0.65
C LEU A 256 27.16 20.42 1.65
#